data_1840fe16e2e01c9fd63058a14128d593
#
_entry.id   1840fe16e2e01c9fd63058a14128d593
#
_cell.length_a   1.000
_cell.length_b   1.000
_cell.length_c   1.000
_cell.angle_alpha   90.00
_cell.angle_beta   90.00
_cell.angle_gamma   90.00
#
_symmetry.space_group_name_H-M   'P 1'
#
loop_
_entity.id
_entity.type
_entity.pdbx_description
1 polymer ?
#
loop_
_entity_poly.entity_id
_entity_poly.type
_entity_poly.pdbx_seq_one_letter_code
_entity_poly.pdbx_strand_id
1 'polypeptide(L)'
;MKYLGIDLGGTNVAAAVVDSEGTILGKVSLPTPRGAEAVADQMAAAARGAAEAAGTALDEVVSVGIGAPGTIEPDTGVIKYWSNLDFTNVPITALMKARLDKEILLENDANAAALGEYAAGAGKGSQSMVAITLGTGVGGGAILNGKLYTGFNYAGMEIGHFVIEHGGRLCTCGRRGCFEAYCSATALIKRTRQAMEEDRTSRLWELAGSLEGVNGRTPFDAAAQGDPAAGKVIDEYVDYLGCGVASLVNIFQPEVICIGGGPSAQGETLMAPVRYILNREDYARNNLHRTRLVRAALGNDAGLIGAALLPLFR
;
A
#
# COMPACT_ATOMS: atom_id res chain seq x y z
N MET A 1 -24.77 6.03 6.49
CA MET A 1 -24.83 4.71 5.82
C MET A 1 -23.68 3.87 6.33
N LYS A 2 -23.81 2.53 6.32
CA LYS A 2 -22.78 1.58 6.75
C LYS A 2 -22.34 0.75 5.57
N TYR A 3 -21.06 0.58 5.42
CA TYR A 3 -20.41 -0.21 4.35
C TYR A 3 -19.51 -1.25 4.98
N LEU A 4 -19.23 -2.35 4.31
CA LEU A 4 -18.33 -3.38 4.79
C LEU A 4 -17.13 -3.49 3.87
N GLY A 5 -15.94 -3.35 4.42
CA GLY A 5 -14.68 -3.58 3.73
C GLY A 5 -14.05 -4.89 4.15
N ILE A 6 -13.50 -5.62 3.21
CA ILE A 6 -12.70 -6.83 3.42
C ILE A 6 -11.33 -6.61 2.79
N ASP A 7 -10.30 -6.83 3.58
CA ASP A 7 -8.90 -6.87 3.12
C ASP A 7 -8.46 -8.34 3.08
N LEU A 8 -8.28 -8.86 1.89
CA LEU A 8 -7.87 -10.24 1.65
C LEU A 8 -6.35 -10.33 1.59
N GLY A 9 -5.73 -10.61 2.72
CA GLY A 9 -4.28 -10.85 2.78
C GLY A 9 -3.91 -12.33 2.68
N GLY A 10 -2.64 -12.62 2.37
CA GLY A 10 -2.12 -14.00 2.27
C GLY A 10 -2.04 -14.74 3.61
N THR A 11 -2.06 -14.03 4.73
CA THR A 11 -1.97 -14.61 6.08
C THR A 11 -3.26 -14.41 6.86
N ASN A 12 -3.90 -13.26 6.71
CA ASN A 12 -5.13 -12.92 7.41
C ASN A 12 -6.14 -12.31 6.43
N VAL A 13 -7.40 -12.61 6.67
CA VAL A 13 -8.56 -11.90 6.15
C VAL A 13 -9.04 -10.94 7.23
N ALA A 14 -9.11 -9.67 6.94
CA ALA A 14 -9.71 -8.70 7.85
C ALA A 14 -11.00 -8.13 7.25
N ALA A 15 -12.01 -7.87 8.10
CA ALA A 15 -13.25 -7.22 7.70
C ALA A 15 -13.60 -6.12 8.69
N ALA A 16 -14.19 -5.03 8.20
CA ALA A 16 -14.67 -3.94 9.04
C ALA A 16 -15.97 -3.35 8.50
N VAL A 17 -16.88 -3.00 9.40
CA VAL A 17 -18.00 -2.11 9.12
C VAL A 17 -17.52 -0.67 9.29
N VAL A 18 -17.76 0.14 8.27
CA VAL A 18 -17.28 1.52 8.18
C VAL A 18 -18.47 2.43 7.86
N ASP A 19 -18.54 3.61 8.47
CA ASP A 19 -19.52 4.63 8.10
C ASP A 19 -19.08 5.42 6.86
N SER A 20 -19.94 6.32 6.37
CA SER A 20 -19.65 7.16 5.19
C SER A 20 -18.49 8.14 5.39
N GLU A 21 -18.04 8.37 6.62
CA GLU A 21 -16.92 9.24 6.95
C GLU A 21 -15.60 8.48 7.10
N GLY A 22 -15.63 7.14 6.94
CA GLY A 22 -14.47 6.29 7.09
C GLY A 22 -14.16 5.84 8.52
N THR A 23 -15.09 6.01 9.45
CA THR A 23 -14.93 5.54 10.82
C THR A 23 -15.23 4.05 10.90
N ILE A 24 -14.30 3.28 11.46
CA ILE A 24 -14.51 1.84 11.72
C ILE A 24 -15.42 1.69 12.93
N LEU A 25 -16.58 1.05 12.73
CA LEU A 25 -17.58 0.77 13.77
C LEU A 25 -17.38 -0.59 14.43
N GLY A 26 -16.84 -1.56 13.69
CA GLY A 26 -16.49 -2.90 14.16
C GLY A 26 -15.53 -3.57 13.22
N LYS A 27 -14.60 -4.39 13.74
CA LYS A 27 -13.53 -5.02 12.97
C LYS A 27 -13.22 -6.42 13.50
N VAL A 28 -12.97 -7.34 12.57
CA VAL A 28 -12.53 -8.72 12.86
C VAL A 28 -11.40 -9.10 11.90
N SER A 29 -10.45 -9.87 12.39
CA SER A 29 -9.38 -10.45 11.57
C SER A 29 -9.27 -11.95 11.88
N LEU A 30 -9.23 -12.76 10.83
CA LEU A 30 -9.17 -14.22 10.89
C LEU A 30 -8.02 -14.73 10.02
N PRO A 31 -7.42 -15.89 10.33
CA PRO A 31 -6.39 -16.49 9.47
C PRO A 31 -6.93 -16.80 8.07
N THR A 32 -6.13 -16.60 7.03
CA THR A 32 -6.48 -16.95 5.65
C THR A 32 -6.27 -18.45 5.42
N PRO A 33 -7.31 -19.24 5.13
CA PRO A 33 -7.17 -20.63 4.77
C PRO A 33 -6.68 -20.80 3.33
N ARG A 34 -6.40 -22.04 2.90
CA ARG A 34 -6.10 -22.35 1.51
C ARG A 34 -7.35 -22.80 0.76
N GLY A 35 -7.41 -22.47 -0.55
CA GLY A 35 -8.51 -22.81 -1.44
C GLY A 35 -9.61 -21.76 -1.49
N ALA A 36 -10.12 -21.50 -2.69
CA ALA A 36 -11.03 -20.39 -2.98
C ALA A 36 -12.33 -20.44 -2.17
N GLU A 37 -12.94 -21.62 -2.04
CA GLU A 37 -14.17 -21.81 -1.26
C GLU A 37 -13.94 -21.54 0.23
N ALA A 38 -12.86 -22.11 0.80
CA ALA A 38 -12.53 -21.90 2.21
C ALA A 38 -12.19 -20.42 2.51
N VAL A 39 -11.50 -19.75 1.58
CA VAL A 39 -11.23 -18.31 1.69
C VAL A 39 -12.54 -17.51 1.67
N ALA A 40 -13.46 -17.83 0.76
CA ALA A 40 -14.76 -17.16 0.70
C ALA A 40 -15.61 -17.42 1.97
N ASP A 41 -15.57 -18.65 2.53
CA ASP A 41 -16.21 -18.94 3.81
C ASP A 41 -15.63 -18.09 4.95
N GLN A 42 -14.30 -17.98 4.99
CA GLN A 42 -13.61 -17.19 6.01
C GLN A 42 -13.88 -15.68 5.87
N MET A 43 -13.92 -15.16 4.64
CA MET A 43 -14.30 -13.78 4.36
C MET A 43 -15.74 -13.48 4.82
N ALA A 44 -16.66 -14.40 4.55
CA ALA A 44 -18.04 -14.28 4.99
C ALA A 44 -18.17 -14.35 6.53
N ALA A 45 -17.38 -15.20 7.18
CA ALA A 45 -17.31 -15.27 8.65
C ALA A 45 -16.75 -13.97 9.24
N ALA A 46 -15.66 -13.44 8.68
CA ALA A 46 -15.09 -12.16 9.10
C ALA A 46 -16.09 -11.01 8.91
N ALA A 47 -16.82 -10.97 7.78
CA ALA A 47 -17.85 -9.98 7.50
C ALA A 47 -18.98 -9.99 8.53
N ARG A 48 -19.49 -11.19 8.87
CA ARG A 48 -20.53 -11.33 9.93
C ARG A 48 -20.01 -10.94 11.31
N GLY A 49 -18.78 -11.35 11.64
CA GLY A 49 -18.15 -10.97 12.90
C GLY A 49 -17.91 -9.46 13.02
N ALA A 50 -17.54 -8.78 11.93
CA ALA A 50 -17.38 -7.34 11.90
C ALA A 50 -18.74 -6.62 12.09
N ALA A 51 -19.82 -7.13 11.49
CA ALA A 51 -21.18 -6.60 11.69
C ALA A 51 -21.63 -6.77 13.13
N GLU A 52 -21.40 -7.96 13.73
CA GLU A 52 -21.70 -8.22 15.16
C GLU A 52 -20.88 -7.27 16.07
N ALA A 53 -19.59 -7.11 15.83
CA ALA A 53 -18.72 -6.21 16.59
C ALA A 53 -19.16 -4.73 16.47
N ALA A 54 -19.77 -4.36 15.35
CA ALA A 54 -20.36 -3.04 15.12
C ALA A 54 -21.75 -2.87 15.71
N GLY A 55 -22.35 -3.91 16.31
CA GLY A 55 -23.75 -3.89 16.76
C GLY A 55 -24.74 -3.64 15.62
N THR A 56 -24.45 -4.16 14.42
CA THR A 56 -25.20 -3.89 13.18
C THR A 56 -25.62 -5.21 12.54
N ALA A 57 -26.88 -5.28 12.07
CA ALA A 57 -27.29 -6.41 11.25
C ALA A 57 -26.65 -6.29 9.84
N LEU A 58 -26.29 -7.41 9.25
CA LEU A 58 -25.70 -7.42 7.91
C LEU A 58 -26.62 -6.76 6.87
N ASP A 59 -27.94 -6.86 7.06
CA ASP A 59 -28.96 -6.26 6.19
C ASP A 59 -28.90 -4.72 6.17
N GLU A 60 -28.40 -4.09 7.22
CA GLU A 60 -28.19 -2.64 7.29
C GLU A 60 -26.97 -2.17 6.52
N VAL A 61 -26.08 -3.09 6.12
CA VAL A 61 -24.90 -2.77 5.31
C VAL A 61 -25.31 -2.61 3.85
N VAL A 62 -24.93 -1.49 3.23
CA VAL A 62 -25.30 -1.16 1.85
C VAL A 62 -24.63 -2.09 0.84
N SER A 63 -23.33 -2.31 0.99
CA SER A 63 -22.50 -3.11 0.09
C SER A 63 -21.26 -3.64 0.78
N VAL A 64 -20.62 -4.61 0.14
CA VAL A 64 -19.34 -5.20 0.59
C VAL A 64 -18.28 -4.94 -0.46
N GLY A 65 -17.21 -4.27 -0.09
CA GLY A 65 -16.02 -4.10 -0.94
C GLY A 65 -14.90 -5.05 -0.50
N ILE A 66 -14.15 -5.54 -1.46
CA ILE A 66 -13.01 -6.43 -1.28
C ILE A 66 -11.77 -5.79 -1.86
N GLY A 67 -10.75 -5.55 -1.05
CA GLY A 67 -9.38 -5.29 -1.48
C GLY A 67 -8.63 -6.63 -1.60
N ALA A 68 -8.14 -6.95 -2.78
CA ALA A 68 -7.44 -8.20 -3.02
C ALA A 68 -6.12 -7.98 -3.76
N PRO A 69 -5.03 -8.68 -3.36
CA PRO A 69 -3.76 -8.60 -4.07
C PRO A 69 -3.78 -9.42 -5.36
N GLY A 70 -2.75 -9.20 -6.18
CA GLY A 70 -2.59 -9.87 -7.46
C GLY A 70 -3.31 -9.16 -8.61
N THR A 71 -3.47 -9.85 -9.72
CA THR A 71 -4.18 -9.34 -10.88
C THR A 71 -5.66 -9.60 -10.74
N ILE A 72 -6.46 -8.57 -10.81
CA ILE A 72 -7.92 -8.64 -10.65
C ILE A 72 -8.64 -8.13 -11.91
N GLU A 73 -9.89 -8.52 -12.05
CA GLU A 73 -10.80 -8.05 -13.10
C GLU A 73 -12.13 -7.65 -12.42
N PRO A 74 -12.24 -6.40 -11.96
CA PRO A 74 -13.37 -5.91 -11.18
C PRO A 74 -14.73 -6.05 -11.88
N ASP A 75 -14.79 -5.86 -13.21
CA ASP A 75 -16.04 -5.94 -14.00
C ASP A 75 -16.65 -7.35 -13.95
N THR A 76 -15.82 -8.38 -13.93
CA THR A 76 -16.26 -9.78 -13.84
C THR A 76 -16.20 -10.32 -12.42
N GLY A 77 -15.57 -9.58 -11.50
CA GLY A 77 -15.43 -9.95 -10.11
C GLY A 77 -14.45 -11.12 -9.87
N VAL A 78 -13.43 -11.24 -10.73
CA VAL A 78 -12.51 -12.36 -10.77
C VAL A 78 -11.11 -11.94 -10.32
N ILE A 79 -10.50 -12.70 -9.41
CA ILE A 79 -9.06 -12.66 -9.16
C ILE A 79 -8.42 -13.53 -10.24
N LYS A 80 -7.74 -12.90 -11.21
CA LYS A 80 -7.14 -13.60 -12.36
C LYS A 80 -5.94 -14.42 -11.96
N TYR A 81 -5.09 -13.86 -11.11
CA TYR A 81 -3.88 -14.53 -10.62
C TYR A 81 -3.41 -13.95 -9.29
N TRP A 82 -3.10 -14.84 -8.34
CA TRP A 82 -2.43 -14.51 -7.09
C TRP A 82 -1.59 -15.69 -6.60
N SER A 83 -0.27 -15.55 -6.63
CA SER A 83 0.68 -16.63 -6.34
C SER A 83 0.63 -17.17 -4.91
N ASN A 84 0.36 -16.31 -3.90
CA ASN A 84 0.43 -16.72 -2.49
C ASN A 84 -0.65 -17.74 -2.09
N LEU A 85 -1.80 -17.72 -2.76
CA LEU A 85 -2.91 -18.67 -2.53
C LEU A 85 -3.15 -19.61 -3.72
N ASP A 86 -2.26 -19.61 -4.72
CA ASP A 86 -2.38 -20.36 -5.97
C ASP A 86 -3.72 -20.10 -6.70
N PHE A 87 -4.22 -18.86 -6.61
CA PHE A 87 -5.44 -18.46 -7.28
C PHE A 87 -5.23 -18.26 -8.77
N THR A 88 -6.11 -18.84 -9.56
CA THR A 88 -6.19 -18.64 -11.01
C THR A 88 -7.66 -18.60 -11.43
N ASN A 89 -8.10 -17.44 -11.95
CA ASN A 89 -9.48 -17.20 -12.38
C ASN A 89 -10.53 -17.52 -11.31
N VAL A 90 -10.32 -17.06 -10.06
CA VAL A 90 -11.25 -17.28 -8.95
C VAL A 90 -12.37 -16.23 -8.99
N PRO A 91 -13.65 -16.63 -9.15
CA PRO A 91 -14.79 -15.72 -9.22
C PRO A 91 -15.21 -15.26 -7.82
N ILE A 92 -14.35 -14.49 -7.15
CA ILE A 92 -14.47 -14.19 -5.72
C ILE A 92 -15.75 -13.42 -5.37
N THR A 93 -16.21 -12.52 -6.24
CA THR A 93 -17.45 -11.77 -5.99
C THR A 93 -18.67 -12.66 -6.05
N ALA A 94 -18.72 -13.61 -6.99
CA ALA A 94 -19.81 -14.57 -7.09
C ALA A 94 -19.84 -15.50 -5.86
N LEU A 95 -18.68 -15.98 -5.41
CA LEU A 95 -18.55 -16.80 -4.19
C LEU A 95 -19.04 -16.04 -2.95
N MET A 96 -18.70 -14.76 -2.85
CA MET A 96 -19.12 -13.92 -1.72
C MET A 96 -20.59 -13.55 -1.79
N LYS A 97 -21.13 -13.25 -2.99
CA LYS A 97 -22.54 -12.95 -3.19
C LYS A 97 -23.43 -14.13 -2.75
N ALA A 98 -23.02 -15.36 -3.07
CA ALA A 98 -23.73 -16.57 -2.64
C ALA A 98 -23.78 -16.74 -1.11
N ARG A 99 -22.84 -16.14 -0.36
CA ARG A 99 -22.71 -16.27 1.10
C ARG A 99 -23.36 -15.13 1.89
N LEU A 100 -23.36 -13.92 1.33
CA LEU A 100 -23.77 -12.72 2.04
C LEU A 100 -25.06 -12.10 1.49
N ASP A 101 -25.50 -12.48 0.29
CA ASP A 101 -26.64 -11.89 -0.42
C ASP A 101 -26.58 -10.34 -0.48
N LYS A 102 -25.39 -9.81 -0.81
CA LYS A 102 -25.08 -8.39 -0.91
C LYS A 102 -24.46 -8.05 -2.25
N GLU A 103 -24.48 -6.78 -2.62
CA GLU A 103 -23.63 -6.27 -3.69
C GLU A 103 -22.16 -6.39 -3.24
N ILE A 104 -21.34 -7.02 -4.09
CA ILE A 104 -19.92 -7.26 -3.83
C ILE A 104 -19.10 -6.50 -4.86
N LEU A 105 -18.21 -5.63 -4.40
CA LEU A 105 -17.27 -4.89 -5.23
C LEU A 105 -15.86 -5.44 -5.02
N LEU A 106 -15.08 -5.54 -6.08
CA LEU A 106 -13.69 -5.99 -6.04
C LEU A 106 -12.76 -4.86 -6.47
N GLU A 107 -11.66 -4.68 -5.75
CA GLU A 107 -10.59 -3.76 -6.12
C GLU A 107 -9.22 -4.34 -5.71
N ASN A 108 -8.15 -3.82 -6.32
CA ASN A 108 -6.79 -4.14 -5.90
C ASN A 108 -6.51 -3.57 -4.50
N ASP A 109 -5.70 -4.26 -3.69
CA ASP A 109 -5.37 -3.91 -2.31
C ASP A 109 -4.68 -2.54 -2.18
N ALA A 110 -3.73 -2.21 -3.08
CA ALA A 110 -3.05 -0.92 -3.07
C ALA A 110 -4.00 0.22 -3.49
N ASN A 111 -4.87 -0.02 -4.46
CA ASN A 111 -5.93 0.92 -4.85
C ASN A 111 -6.92 1.14 -3.70
N ALA A 112 -7.34 0.08 -3.02
CA ALA A 112 -8.20 0.19 -1.84
C ALA A 112 -7.52 1.00 -0.73
N ALA A 113 -6.25 0.74 -0.43
CA ALA A 113 -5.51 1.51 0.56
C ALA A 113 -5.36 2.99 0.17
N ALA A 114 -5.10 3.27 -1.11
CA ALA A 114 -5.07 4.64 -1.62
C ALA A 114 -6.42 5.34 -1.44
N LEU A 115 -7.52 4.65 -1.75
CA LEU A 115 -8.86 5.19 -1.57
C LEU A 115 -9.20 5.45 -0.10
N GLY A 116 -8.78 4.57 0.81
CA GLY A 116 -8.95 4.78 2.25
C GLY A 116 -8.24 6.05 2.73
N GLU A 117 -6.97 6.21 2.37
CA GLU A 117 -6.20 7.42 2.71
C GLU A 117 -6.79 8.69 2.08
N TYR A 118 -7.36 8.60 0.88
CA TYR A 118 -8.04 9.72 0.24
C TYR A 118 -9.34 10.09 0.96
N ALA A 119 -10.18 9.11 1.26
CA ALA A 119 -11.51 9.35 1.82
C ALA A 119 -11.49 9.77 3.29
N ALA A 120 -10.61 9.15 4.09
CA ALA A 120 -10.63 9.30 5.55
C ALA A 120 -9.27 9.61 6.19
N GLY A 121 -8.17 9.55 5.41
CA GLY A 121 -6.80 9.71 5.91
C GLY A 121 -6.11 10.97 5.43
N ALA A 122 -4.86 10.79 5.03
CA ALA A 122 -3.93 11.87 4.67
C ALA A 122 -4.35 12.71 3.46
N GLY A 123 -5.20 12.16 2.58
CA GLY A 123 -5.74 12.83 1.39
C GLY A 123 -7.09 13.50 1.58
N LYS A 124 -7.69 13.41 2.77
CA LYS A 124 -9.05 13.93 3.02
C LYS A 124 -9.18 15.41 2.64
N GLY A 125 -10.17 15.71 1.81
CA GLY A 125 -10.45 17.08 1.33
C GLY A 125 -9.65 17.52 0.10
N SER A 126 -8.76 16.68 -0.46
CA SER A 126 -8.10 16.95 -1.74
C SER A 126 -8.95 16.48 -2.93
N GLN A 127 -8.68 17.02 -4.13
CA GLN A 127 -9.31 16.55 -5.38
C GLN A 127 -8.46 15.47 -6.08
N SER A 128 -7.15 15.42 -5.75
CA SER A 128 -6.25 14.45 -6.35
C SER A 128 -5.18 14.01 -5.36
N MET A 129 -4.93 12.70 -5.33
CA MET A 129 -3.89 12.10 -4.49
C MET A 129 -3.23 10.93 -5.21
N VAL A 130 -1.92 10.79 -5.02
CA VAL A 130 -1.18 9.55 -5.32
C VAL A 130 -0.69 8.96 -4.01
N ALA A 131 -1.03 7.71 -3.74
CA ALA A 131 -0.51 6.96 -2.62
C ALA A 131 0.60 6.01 -3.07
N ILE A 132 1.65 5.92 -2.26
CA ILE A 132 2.79 5.01 -2.43
C ILE A 132 2.86 4.14 -1.18
N THR A 133 2.85 2.83 -1.33
CA THR A 133 3.00 1.89 -0.22
C THR A 133 4.34 1.19 -0.29
N LEU A 134 5.19 1.42 0.71
CA LEU A 134 6.53 0.83 0.83
C LEU A 134 6.46 -0.42 1.72
N GLY A 135 6.33 -1.58 1.09
CA GLY A 135 6.23 -2.88 1.75
C GLY A 135 7.28 -3.86 1.23
N THR A 136 6.94 -5.15 1.14
CA THR A 136 7.76 -6.16 0.47
C THR A 136 8.10 -5.72 -0.96
N GLY A 137 7.15 -5.11 -1.67
CA GLY A 137 7.31 -4.39 -2.91
C GLY A 137 6.99 -2.90 -2.74
N VAL A 138 6.74 -2.22 -3.87
CA VAL A 138 6.21 -0.87 -3.93
C VAL A 138 4.89 -0.89 -4.68
N GLY A 139 3.81 -0.67 -3.96
CA GLY A 139 2.48 -0.50 -4.54
C GLY A 139 2.09 0.97 -4.67
N GLY A 140 1.05 1.21 -5.44
CA GLY A 140 0.49 2.55 -5.58
C GLY A 140 -0.96 2.56 -6.01
N GLY A 141 -1.60 3.70 -5.77
CA GLY A 141 -2.94 4.00 -6.25
C GLY A 141 -3.08 5.50 -6.45
N ALA A 142 -3.96 5.92 -7.34
CA ALA A 142 -4.23 7.33 -7.59
C ALA A 142 -5.71 7.62 -7.58
N ILE A 143 -6.05 8.75 -6.97
CA ILE A 143 -7.34 9.38 -7.10
C ILE A 143 -7.12 10.66 -7.92
N LEU A 144 -7.78 10.73 -9.08
CA LEU A 144 -7.67 11.87 -9.99
C LEU A 144 -9.07 12.47 -10.19
N ASN A 145 -9.20 13.77 -9.91
CA ASN A 145 -10.49 14.46 -9.96
C ASN A 145 -11.60 13.76 -9.14
N GLY A 146 -11.25 13.29 -7.94
CA GLY A 146 -12.16 12.63 -7.02
C GLY A 146 -12.53 11.18 -7.39
N LYS A 147 -11.91 10.60 -8.42
CA LYS A 147 -12.16 9.22 -8.87
C LYS A 147 -10.92 8.35 -8.79
N LEU A 148 -11.11 7.10 -8.43
CA LEU A 148 -10.04 6.11 -8.43
C LEU A 148 -9.59 5.83 -9.88
N TYR A 149 -8.28 5.95 -10.13
CA TYR A 149 -7.70 5.67 -11.42
C TYR A 149 -7.16 4.23 -11.46
N THR A 150 -7.76 3.38 -12.26
CA THR A 150 -7.41 1.95 -12.38
C THR A 150 -6.76 1.60 -13.72
N GLY A 151 -6.71 2.56 -14.67
CA GLY A 151 -6.29 2.29 -16.05
C GLY A 151 -7.41 1.59 -16.86
N PHE A 152 -7.17 1.36 -18.16
CA PHE A 152 -8.18 0.79 -19.04
C PHE A 152 -8.46 -0.70 -18.82
N ASN A 153 -7.52 -1.41 -18.19
CA ASN A 153 -7.56 -2.86 -17.95
C ASN A 153 -7.28 -3.23 -16.48
N TYR A 154 -7.52 -2.28 -15.57
CA TYR A 154 -7.31 -2.42 -14.13
C TYR A 154 -5.87 -2.69 -13.68
N ALA A 155 -4.87 -2.50 -14.55
CA ALA A 155 -3.45 -2.62 -14.25
C ALA A 155 -2.75 -1.24 -14.20
N GLY A 156 -3.50 -0.17 -13.95
CA GLY A 156 -2.94 1.15 -13.72
C GLY A 156 -2.25 1.25 -12.37
N MET A 157 -1.35 2.24 -12.24
CA MET A 157 -0.64 2.55 -10.99
C MET A 157 0.34 1.47 -10.48
N GLU A 158 0.84 0.59 -11.35
CA GLU A 158 1.96 -0.31 -11.04
C GLU A 158 3.28 0.49 -10.92
N ILE A 159 3.27 1.50 -10.03
CA ILE A 159 4.37 2.47 -9.88
C ILE A 159 5.67 1.85 -9.37
N GLY A 160 5.61 0.69 -8.71
CA GLY A 160 6.83 -0.03 -8.33
C GLY A 160 7.67 -0.45 -9.53
N HIS A 161 7.06 -0.55 -10.72
CA HIS A 161 7.71 -1.11 -11.91
C HIS A 161 8.07 -0.07 -12.98
N PHE A 162 7.89 1.23 -12.75
CA PHE A 162 8.53 2.20 -13.63
C PHE A 162 10.04 2.26 -13.36
N VAL A 163 10.82 2.52 -14.43
CA VAL A 163 12.29 2.47 -14.37
C VAL A 163 12.82 3.83 -13.92
N ILE A 164 13.54 3.86 -12.79
CA ILE A 164 14.25 5.04 -12.28
C ILE A 164 15.75 4.99 -12.53
N GLU A 165 16.28 3.82 -12.88
CA GLU A 165 17.69 3.59 -13.19
C GLU A 165 17.84 2.67 -14.40
N HIS A 166 18.09 3.21 -15.59
CA HIS A 166 18.20 2.39 -16.80
C HIS A 166 19.36 1.37 -16.68
N GLY A 167 19.04 0.09 -16.89
CA GLY A 167 20.03 -1.00 -16.77
C GLY A 167 20.42 -1.37 -15.33
N GLY A 168 19.79 -0.75 -14.31
CA GLY A 168 20.10 -0.91 -12.90
C GLY A 168 19.75 -2.26 -12.29
N ARG A 169 19.38 -2.29 -11.00
CA ARG A 169 19.11 -3.51 -10.22
C ARG A 169 18.03 -4.37 -10.86
N LEU A 170 18.21 -5.69 -10.83
CA LEU A 170 17.17 -6.64 -11.26
C LEU A 170 15.98 -6.57 -10.31
N CYS A 171 14.78 -6.37 -10.86
CA CYS A 171 13.51 -6.42 -10.17
C CYS A 171 12.90 -7.81 -10.24
N THR A 172 12.04 -8.13 -9.27
CA THR A 172 11.27 -9.40 -9.21
C THR A 172 10.36 -9.59 -10.44
N CYS A 173 9.92 -8.50 -11.10
CA CYS A 173 9.14 -8.55 -12.33
C CYS A 173 9.97 -8.92 -13.60
N GLY A 174 11.28 -9.16 -13.47
CA GLY A 174 12.18 -9.49 -14.57
C GLY A 174 12.81 -8.29 -15.29
N ARG A 175 12.33 -7.05 -15.06
CA ARG A 175 12.93 -5.82 -15.59
C ARG A 175 14.13 -5.37 -14.75
N ARG A 176 14.91 -4.44 -15.28
CA ARG A 176 16.01 -3.79 -14.54
C ARG A 176 15.69 -2.33 -14.29
N GLY A 177 16.07 -1.86 -13.07
CA GLY A 177 15.99 -0.45 -12.69
C GLY A 177 14.64 0.02 -12.20
N CYS A 178 13.72 -0.88 -11.90
CA CYS A 178 12.41 -0.55 -11.33
C CYS A 178 12.52 0.16 -9.98
N PHE A 179 11.63 1.10 -9.71
CA PHE A 179 11.53 1.85 -8.45
C PHE A 179 11.49 0.92 -7.23
N GLU A 180 10.76 -0.18 -7.31
CA GLU A 180 10.67 -1.21 -6.27
C GLU A 180 12.04 -1.80 -5.88
N ALA A 181 12.92 -2.02 -6.85
CA ALA A 181 14.24 -2.61 -6.61
C ALA A 181 15.17 -1.72 -5.78
N TYR A 182 14.78 -0.47 -5.54
CA TYR A 182 15.51 0.52 -4.76
C TYR A 182 14.76 0.97 -3.51
N CYS A 183 13.44 1.08 -3.57
CA CYS A 183 12.63 1.77 -2.58
C CYS A 183 11.67 0.88 -1.77
N SER A 184 11.55 -0.43 -2.07
CA SER A 184 10.82 -1.33 -1.19
C SER A 184 11.54 -1.53 0.15
N ALA A 185 10.81 -1.95 1.19
CA ALA A 185 11.41 -2.36 2.46
C ALA A 185 12.39 -3.52 2.26
N THR A 186 12.08 -4.45 1.35
CA THR A 186 12.98 -5.54 0.96
C THR A 186 14.28 -5.02 0.35
N ALA A 187 14.20 -4.00 -0.52
CA ALA A 187 15.38 -3.39 -1.12
C ALA A 187 16.25 -2.70 -0.06
N LEU A 188 15.65 -1.98 0.89
CA LEU A 188 16.33 -1.35 2.01
C LEU A 188 17.06 -2.38 2.87
N ILE A 189 16.39 -3.47 3.26
CA ILE A 189 16.99 -4.58 4.03
C ILE A 189 18.16 -5.19 3.25
N LYS A 190 17.99 -5.46 1.96
CA LYS A 190 19.05 -6.04 1.11
C LYS A 190 20.27 -5.11 1.05
N ARG A 191 20.07 -3.81 0.83
CA ARG A 191 21.17 -2.83 0.79
C ARG A 191 21.86 -2.70 2.15
N THR A 192 21.11 -2.76 3.24
CA THR A 192 21.68 -2.76 4.61
C THR A 192 22.58 -3.97 4.84
N ARG A 193 22.14 -5.17 4.45
CA ARG A 193 22.97 -6.39 4.54
C ARG A 193 24.27 -6.27 3.74
N GLN A 194 24.20 -5.70 2.53
CA GLN A 194 25.40 -5.43 1.74
C GLN A 194 26.36 -4.47 2.45
N ALA A 195 25.84 -3.39 3.05
CA ALA A 195 26.67 -2.46 3.82
C ALA A 195 27.35 -3.13 5.01
N MET A 196 26.66 -4.05 5.69
CA MET A 196 27.25 -4.86 6.77
C MET A 196 28.41 -5.75 6.27
N GLU A 197 28.25 -6.36 5.08
CA GLU A 197 29.30 -7.19 4.47
C GLU A 197 30.51 -6.37 4.03
N GLU A 198 30.26 -5.13 3.53
CA GLU A 198 31.29 -4.18 3.10
C GLU A 198 32.06 -3.58 4.29
N ASP A 199 31.39 -3.40 5.46
CA ASP A 199 32.01 -2.86 6.68
C ASP A 199 31.70 -3.73 7.91
N ARG A 200 32.67 -4.55 8.30
CA ARG A 200 32.58 -5.44 9.47
C ARG A 200 32.65 -4.70 10.82
N THR A 201 33.00 -3.42 10.82
CA THR A 201 33.09 -2.58 12.01
C THR A 201 31.85 -1.73 12.25
N SER A 202 30.91 -1.73 11.30
CA SER A 202 29.65 -0.98 11.38
C SER A 202 28.78 -1.44 12.56
N ARG A 203 28.11 -0.47 13.21
CA ARG A 203 27.11 -0.72 14.26
C ARG A 203 25.88 -1.49 13.78
N LEU A 204 25.68 -1.58 12.46
CA LEU A 204 24.65 -2.43 11.87
C LEU A 204 24.76 -3.87 12.40
N TRP A 205 25.98 -4.39 12.62
CA TRP A 205 26.21 -5.72 13.17
C TRP A 205 25.74 -5.85 14.62
N GLU A 206 26.01 -4.83 15.43
CA GLU A 206 25.58 -4.78 16.83
C GLU A 206 24.04 -4.78 16.94
N LEU A 207 23.37 -3.94 16.11
CA LEU A 207 21.93 -3.77 16.16
C LEU A 207 21.14 -4.91 15.51
N ALA A 208 21.66 -5.53 14.47
CA ALA A 208 21.00 -6.63 13.78
C ALA A 208 21.34 -8.01 14.38
N GLY A 209 22.48 -8.15 15.01
CA GLY A 209 23.03 -9.42 15.52
C GLY A 209 23.51 -10.38 14.42
N SER A 210 22.83 -10.41 13.27
CA SER A 210 23.19 -11.21 12.10
C SER A 210 22.62 -10.56 10.82
N LEU A 211 22.98 -11.08 9.65
CA LEU A 211 22.37 -10.61 8.38
C LEU A 211 20.86 -10.90 8.34
N GLU A 212 20.41 -12.01 8.89
CA GLU A 212 18.98 -12.39 8.96
C GLU A 212 18.19 -11.49 9.89
N GLY A 213 18.82 -10.95 10.95
CA GLY A 213 18.21 -10.04 11.91
C GLY A 213 17.96 -8.63 11.38
N VAL A 214 18.51 -8.28 10.20
CA VAL A 214 18.28 -6.97 9.57
C VAL A 214 16.83 -6.79 9.21
N ASN A 215 16.26 -5.67 9.65
CA ASN A 215 14.90 -5.23 9.31
C ASN A 215 14.90 -3.77 8.82
N GLY A 216 13.71 -3.24 8.45
CA GLY A 216 13.58 -1.90 7.89
C GLY A 216 13.96 -0.75 8.85
N ARG A 217 14.08 -0.99 10.15
CA ARG A 217 14.51 0.01 11.15
C ARG A 217 16.02 0.01 11.35
N THR A 218 16.68 -1.14 11.19
CA THR A 218 18.10 -1.34 11.48
C THR A 218 18.99 -0.20 10.93
N PRO A 219 18.91 0.19 9.63
CA PRO A 219 19.78 1.25 9.11
C PRO A 219 19.47 2.63 9.71
N PHE A 220 18.21 2.92 10.03
CA PHE A 220 17.84 4.18 10.67
C PHE A 220 18.34 4.26 12.10
N ASP A 221 18.21 3.18 12.88
CA ASP A 221 18.67 3.11 14.28
C ASP A 221 20.21 3.22 14.36
N ALA A 222 20.94 2.64 13.38
CA ALA A 222 22.40 2.75 13.31
C ALA A 222 22.85 4.15 12.86
N ALA A 223 22.20 4.72 11.85
CA ALA A 223 22.50 6.08 11.38
C ALA A 223 22.26 7.13 12.47
N ALA A 224 21.19 6.98 13.27
CA ALA A 224 20.91 7.85 14.41
C ALA A 224 22.01 7.79 15.48
N GLN A 225 22.78 6.70 15.54
CA GLN A 225 23.95 6.54 16.41
C GLN A 225 25.29 6.96 15.75
N GLY A 226 25.21 7.60 14.57
CA GLY A 226 26.35 8.13 13.85
C GLY A 226 27.14 7.10 13.04
N ASP A 227 26.55 5.94 12.71
CA ASP A 227 27.20 4.93 11.86
C ASP A 227 27.32 5.40 10.40
N PRO A 228 28.54 5.52 9.82
CA PRO A 228 28.70 6.04 8.49
C PRO A 228 28.18 5.11 7.37
N ALA A 229 28.25 3.78 7.58
CA ALA A 229 27.76 2.81 6.60
C ALA A 229 26.24 2.85 6.53
N ALA A 230 25.58 2.93 7.67
CA ALA A 230 24.12 3.11 7.75
C ALA A 230 23.68 4.46 7.16
N GLY A 231 24.42 5.55 7.43
CA GLY A 231 24.17 6.86 6.83
C GLY A 231 24.13 6.78 5.31
N LYS A 232 25.14 6.16 4.68
CA LYS A 232 25.16 5.96 3.21
C LYS A 232 23.98 5.15 2.69
N VAL A 233 23.53 4.13 3.42
CA VAL A 233 22.34 3.33 3.05
C VAL A 233 21.10 4.20 3.04
N ILE A 234 20.93 5.05 4.07
CA ILE A 234 19.77 5.96 4.14
C ILE A 234 19.82 7.03 3.07
N ASP A 235 20.98 7.65 2.84
CA ASP A 235 21.14 8.68 1.81
C ASP A 235 20.78 8.12 0.43
N GLU A 236 21.32 6.94 0.07
CA GLU A 236 20.99 6.26 -1.18
C GLU A 236 19.49 5.94 -1.29
N TYR A 237 18.88 5.43 -0.22
CA TYR A 237 17.46 5.11 -0.18
C TYR A 237 16.58 6.35 -0.38
N VAL A 238 16.92 7.44 0.29
CA VAL A 238 16.22 8.74 0.20
C VAL A 238 16.35 9.33 -1.19
N ASP A 239 17.53 9.27 -1.80
CA ASP A 239 17.76 9.79 -3.16
C ASP A 239 16.88 9.07 -4.19
N TYR A 240 16.85 7.74 -4.17
CA TYR A 240 15.98 6.98 -5.08
C TYR A 240 14.49 7.20 -4.79
N LEU A 241 14.10 7.26 -3.52
CA LEU A 241 12.71 7.53 -3.14
C LEU A 241 12.29 8.93 -3.59
N GLY A 242 13.15 9.92 -3.38
CA GLY A 242 12.93 11.30 -3.80
C GLY A 242 12.79 11.43 -5.32
N CYS A 243 13.67 10.76 -6.07
CA CYS A 243 13.60 10.68 -7.54
C CYS A 243 12.27 10.11 -8.02
N GLY A 244 11.84 8.97 -7.43
CA GLY A 244 10.57 8.35 -7.79
C GLY A 244 9.37 9.23 -7.45
N VAL A 245 9.37 9.85 -6.26
CA VAL A 245 8.31 10.79 -5.84
C VAL A 245 8.25 12.00 -6.77
N ALA A 246 9.39 12.63 -7.10
CA ALA A 246 9.43 13.77 -8.02
C ALA A 246 8.93 13.40 -9.42
N SER A 247 9.27 12.19 -9.91
CA SER A 247 8.77 11.68 -11.19
C SER A 247 7.25 11.53 -11.19
N LEU A 248 6.67 10.97 -10.13
CA LEU A 248 5.21 10.84 -9.98
C LEU A 248 4.53 12.21 -9.89
N VAL A 249 5.13 13.17 -9.15
CA VAL A 249 4.62 14.54 -9.11
C VAL A 249 4.65 15.17 -10.49
N ASN A 250 5.75 15.05 -11.24
CA ASN A 250 5.87 15.63 -12.58
C ASN A 250 4.89 14.99 -13.60
N ILE A 251 4.43 13.76 -13.37
CA ILE A 251 3.46 13.07 -14.24
C ILE A 251 2.03 13.43 -13.88
N PHE A 252 1.67 13.39 -12.59
CA PHE A 252 0.28 13.48 -12.14
C PHE A 252 -0.10 14.85 -11.56
N GLN A 253 0.87 15.64 -11.09
CA GLN A 253 0.65 16.91 -10.38
C GLN A 253 -0.49 16.81 -9.35
N PRO A 254 -0.47 15.81 -8.44
CA PRO A 254 -1.53 15.65 -7.47
C PRO A 254 -1.43 16.72 -6.38
N GLU A 255 -2.55 17.04 -5.73
CA GLU A 255 -2.51 17.91 -4.54
C GLU A 255 -1.74 17.27 -3.38
N VAL A 256 -1.83 15.94 -3.28
CA VAL A 256 -1.20 15.16 -2.21
C VAL A 256 -0.45 13.97 -2.77
N ILE A 257 0.80 13.76 -2.34
CA ILE A 257 1.47 12.46 -2.35
C ILE A 257 1.51 11.92 -0.92
N CYS A 258 0.97 10.72 -0.75
CA CYS A 258 0.91 10.02 0.52
C CYS A 258 1.86 8.83 0.51
N ILE A 259 2.76 8.72 1.49
CA ILE A 259 3.67 7.57 1.63
C ILE A 259 3.29 6.76 2.86
N GLY A 260 2.95 5.48 2.63
CA GLY A 260 2.64 4.47 3.64
C GLY A 260 3.64 3.32 3.66
N GLY A 261 3.33 2.31 4.48
CA GLY A 261 4.15 1.11 4.64
C GLY A 261 5.25 1.23 5.70
N GLY A 262 5.98 0.14 5.92
CA GLY A 262 6.94 0.02 7.03
C GLY A 262 7.97 1.14 7.13
N PRO A 263 8.69 1.49 6.06
CA PRO A 263 9.67 2.59 6.08
C PRO A 263 9.08 3.94 6.45
N SER A 264 7.82 4.24 6.14
CA SER A 264 7.17 5.51 6.49
C SER A 264 7.01 5.71 8.01
N ALA A 265 7.11 4.65 8.80
CA ALA A 265 7.10 4.72 10.26
C ALA A 265 8.30 5.50 10.85
N GLN A 266 9.35 5.73 10.05
CA GLN A 266 10.49 6.58 10.44
C GLN A 266 10.13 8.08 10.52
N GLY A 267 8.91 8.45 10.13
CA GLY A 267 8.40 9.81 10.28
C GLY A 267 9.27 10.84 9.54
N GLU A 268 9.58 11.95 10.18
CA GLU A 268 10.31 13.07 9.56
C GLU A 268 11.77 12.70 9.22
N THR A 269 12.37 11.69 9.85
CA THR A 269 13.70 11.19 9.47
C THR A 269 13.74 10.73 8.01
N LEU A 270 12.64 10.15 7.51
CA LEU A 270 12.48 9.79 6.10
C LEU A 270 11.81 10.91 5.29
N MET A 271 10.72 11.48 5.82
CA MET A 271 9.86 12.38 5.05
C MET A 271 10.51 13.75 4.77
N ALA A 272 11.29 14.30 5.71
CA ALA A 272 11.90 15.60 5.52
C ALA A 272 12.94 15.63 4.38
N PRO A 273 13.91 14.67 4.30
CA PRO A 273 14.85 14.66 3.19
C PRO A 273 14.19 14.35 1.84
N VAL A 274 13.19 13.45 1.79
CA VAL A 274 12.43 13.20 0.55
C VAL A 274 11.68 14.46 0.10
N ARG A 275 11.10 15.22 1.03
CA ARG A 275 10.44 16.50 0.74
C ARG A 275 11.43 17.55 0.24
N TYR A 276 12.65 17.55 0.77
CA TYR A 276 13.71 18.44 0.26
C TYR A 276 14.04 18.13 -1.21
N ILE A 277 14.20 16.86 -1.57
CA ILE A 277 14.44 16.42 -2.96
C ILE A 277 13.26 16.81 -3.84
N LEU A 278 12.03 16.51 -3.44
CA LEU A 278 10.82 16.90 -4.17
C LEU A 278 10.80 18.41 -4.43
N ASN A 279 11.07 19.22 -3.42
CA ASN A 279 11.08 20.69 -3.55
C ASN A 279 12.13 21.20 -4.54
N ARG A 280 13.23 20.49 -4.70
CA ARG A 280 14.30 20.81 -5.65
C ARG A 280 13.97 20.36 -7.07
N GLU A 281 13.34 19.18 -7.24
CA GLU A 281 13.22 18.48 -8.51
C GLU A 281 11.82 18.56 -9.16
N ASP A 282 10.81 19.00 -8.42
CA ASP A 282 9.50 19.30 -8.99
C ASP A 282 9.62 20.36 -10.09
N TYR A 283 9.20 20.04 -11.31
CA TYR A 283 9.21 20.98 -12.43
C TYR A 283 8.38 22.25 -12.11
N ALA A 284 7.27 22.08 -11.38
CA ALA A 284 6.39 23.16 -10.95
C ALA A 284 6.84 23.86 -9.64
N ARG A 285 8.10 23.68 -9.21
CA ARG A 285 8.62 24.19 -7.93
C ARG A 285 8.45 25.70 -7.68
N ASN A 286 8.22 26.48 -8.74
CA ASN A 286 7.99 27.93 -8.65
C ASN A 286 6.50 28.30 -8.66
N ASN A 287 5.59 27.33 -8.76
CA ASN A 287 4.16 27.61 -8.74
C ASN A 287 3.69 27.94 -7.32
N LEU A 288 2.61 28.72 -7.23
CA LEU A 288 1.98 29.08 -5.96
C LEU A 288 1.43 27.84 -5.22
N HIS A 289 0.79 26.93 -5.95
CA HIS A 289 0.24 25.69 -5.42
C HIS A 289 1.20 24.55 -5.71
N ARG A 290 1.59 23.82 -4.68
CA ARG A 290 2.57 22.75 -4.74
C ARG A 290 1.98 21.45 -4.17
N THR A 291 2.40 20.34 -4.72
CA THR A 291 2.08 19.02 -4.14
C THR A 291 2.58 18.91 -2.70
N ARG A 292 1.71 18.47 -1.81
CA ARG A 292 2.06 18.19 -0.41
C ARG A 292 2.51 16.73 -0.26
N LEU A 293 3.71 16.50 0.23
CA LEU A 293 4.19 15.18 0.58
C LEU A 293 3.86 14.90 2.05
N VAL A 294 3.06 13.87 2.31
CA VAL A 294 2.57 13.51 3.64
C VAL A 294 2.75 12.01 3.92
N ARG A 295 2.80 11.67 5.20
CA ARG A 295 2.75 10.27 5.63
C ARG A 295 1.31 9.78 5.68
N ALA A 296 1.09 8.49 5.35
CA ALA A 296 -0.18 7.81 5.52
C ALA A 296 -0.67 7.87 6.97
N ALA A 297 -1.95 8.09 7.17
CA ALA A 297 -2.57 8.31 8.47
C ALA A 297 -3.28 7.07 9.02
N LEU A 298 -3.81 6.21 8.15
CA LEU A 298 -4.68 5.09 8.53
C LEU A 298 -3.95 3.78 8.81
N GLY A 299 -2.66 3.70 8.45
CA GLY A 299 -1.87 2.49 8.66
C GLY A 299 -2.49 1.25 8.00
N ASN A 300 -2.62 0.17 8.76
CA ASN A 300 -3.17 -1.10 8.27
C ASN A 300 -4.68 -1.07 8.02
N ASP A 301 -5.39 -0.02 8.41
CA ASP A 301 -6.84 0.10 8.23
C ASP A 301 -7.20 0.76 6.89
N ALA A 302 -6.23 1.33 6.19
CA ALA A 302 -6.44 2.02 4.91
C ALA A 302 -7.14 1.13 3.88
N GLY A 303 -6.67 -0.12 3.69
CA GLY A 303 -7.27 -1.08 2.76
C GLY A 303 -8.72 -1.43 3.10
N LEU A 304 -9.00 -1.65 4.39
CA LEU A 304 -10.36 -1.93 4.87
C LEU A 304 -11.32 -0.78 4.64
N ILE A 305 -10.90 0.44 5.01
CA ILE A 305 -11.71 1.66 4.85
C ILE A 305 -11.96 1.92 3.36
N GLY A 306 -10.91 1.85 2.53
CA GLY A 306 -11.04 2.08 1.11
C GLY A 306 -11.91 1.03 0.42
N ALA A 307 -11.74 -0.25 0.75
CA ALA A 307 -12.62 -1.31 0.23
C ALA A 307 -14.08 -1.05 0.59
N ALA A 308 -14.37 -0.69 1.85
CA ALA A 308 -15.73 -0.35 2.29
C ALA A 308 -16.33 0.81 1.48
N LEU A 309 -15.54 1.84 1.20
CA LEU A 309 -16.00 3.08 0.56
C LEU A 309 -15.96 3.04 -0.98
N LEU A 310 -15.58 1.93 -1.61
CA LEU A 310 -15.55 1.76 -3.08
C LEU A 310 -16.82 2.28 -3.79
N PRO A 311 -18.06 2.04 -3.30
CA PRO A 311 -19.26 2.48 -4.01
C PRO A 311 -19.42 4.01 -4.09
N LEU A 312 -18.68 4.77 -3.28
CA LEU A 312 -18.74 6.23 -3.26
C LEU A 312 -17.80 6.90 -4.28
N PHE A 313 -16.84 6.17 -4.85
CA PHE A 313 -15.73 6.72 -5.64
C PHE A 313 -15.48 6.03 -6.99
N ARG A 314 -16.38 5.13 -7.41
CA ARG A 314 -16.35 4.50 -8.74
C ARG A 314 -17.01 5.33 -9.84
#